data_b9ea86ad32e86b2e8953e1f341dd5c1a
#
_entry.id   b9ea86ad32e86b2e8953e1f341dd5c1a
#
_cell.length_a   1.000
_cell.length_b   1.000
_cell.length_c   1.000
_cell.angle_alpha   90.00
_cell.angle_beta   90.00
_cell.angle_gamma   90.00
#
_symmetry.space_group_name_H-M   'P 1'
#
loop_
_entity.id
_entity.type
_entity.pdbx_description
1 polymer ?
#
loop_
_entity_poly.entity_id
_entity_poly.type
_entity_poly.pdbx_seq_one_letter_code
_entity_poly.pdbx_strand_id
1 'polypeptide(L)'
;MAEKLGYYVYLYVDPRDGKVFYIGKGKGERCLDHLYDDDDHPKVKRIRDIFAAGLEPRIEVLAHGMATSDEAYLVEAAAIDLIGLKELTNKVVGHNSLLYGRKSLKELEVFYAPMNADIPDPVVLIRISELYRNGMTAQELYEVTRGVWILGLDRARGAKYVFAIFEGIVKEVYEPELWQDARVAGYETRKDLTPEDGKGRIEFVGKVAPEAIRSKYIDKSVANNFAFGAQNPCKYINC
;
A
#
# COMPACT_ATOMS: atom_id res chain seq x y z
N MET A 1 0.95 -35.73 -10.12
CA MET A 1 0.93 -35.16 -8.77
C MET A 1 0.21 -33.81 -8.80
N ALA A 2 0.52 -32.95 -9.75
CA ALA A 2 -0.06 -31.59 -9.89
C ALA A 2 -1.60 -31.56 -9.96
N GLU A 3 -2.25 -32.47 -10.66
CA GLU A 3 -3.73 -32.56 -10.74
C GLU A 3 -4.42 -32.86 -9.40
N LYS A 4 -3.71 -33.47 -8.45
CA LYS A 4 -4.25 -33.86 -7.14
C LYS A 4 -4.16 -32.72 -6.10
N LEU A 5 -3.39 -31.66 -6.39
CA LEU A 5 -3.19 -30.57 -5.45
C LEU A 5 -4.39 -29.61 -5.33
N GLY A 6 -5.34 -29.64 -6.30
CA GLY A 6 -6.37 -28.62 -6.37
C GLY A 6 -5.77 -27.25 -6.65
N TYR A 7 -6.34 -26.20 -6.05
CA TYR A 7 -5.61 -24.94 -5.94
C TYR A 7 -4.61 -25.03 -4.79
N TYR A 8 -3.46 -24.33 -4.93
CA TYR A 8 -2.38 -24.36 -3.95
C TYR A 8 -1.66 -23.03 -3.91
N VAL A 9 -0.94 -22.79 -2.81
CA VAL A 9 0.01 -21.69 -2.65
C VAL A 9 1.40 -22.27 -2.53
N TYR A 10 2.35 -21.69 -3.27
CA TYR A 10 3.72 -22.15 -3.32
C TYR A 10 4.71 -21.02 -3.03
N LEU A 11 5.90 -21.42 -2.62
CA LEU A 11 7.01 -20.56 -2.26
C LEU A 11 8.21 -20.88 -3.16
N TYR A 12 8.92 -19.85 -3.59
CA TYR A 12 10.28 -20.00 -4.09
C TYR A 12 11.26 -19.61 -2.99
N VAL A 13 12.15 -20.53 -2.68
CA VAL A 13 13.16 -20.37 -1.65
C VAL A 13 14.52 -20.34 -2.32
N ASP A 14 15.32 -19.35 -1.98
CA ASP A 14 16.70 -19.23 -2.46
C ASP A 14 17.59 -20.23 -1.69
N PRO A 15 18.21 -21.20 -2.35
CA PRO A 15 19.03 -22.21 -1.67
C PRO A 15 20.33 -21.65 -1.08
N ARG A 16 20.73 -20.44 -1.48
CA ARG A 16 21.97 -19.78 -1.00
C ARG A 16 21.82 -19.23 0.41
N ASP A 17 20.61 -18.75 0.78
CA ASP A 17 20.36 -18.14 2.08
C ASP A 17 19.15 -18.75 2.82
N GLY A 18 18.44 -19.67 2.19
CA GLY A 18 17.25 -20.33 2.75
C GLY A 18 16.02 -19.44 2.85
N LYS A 19 16.03 -18.25 2.27
CA LYS A 19 14.93 -17.29 2.36
C LYS A 19 13.89 -17.48 1.27
N VAL A 20 12.63 -17.33 1.65
CA VAL A 20 11.53 -17.19 0.71
C VAL A 20 11.68 -15.86 -0.01
N PHE A 21 11.65 -15.88 -1.34
CA PHE A 21 11.74 -14.66 -2.14
C PHE A 21 10.52 -14.41 -3.03
N TYR A 22 9.64 -15.39 -3.19
CA TYR A 22 8.41 -15.25 -3.94
C TYR A 22 7.31 -16.17 -3.38
N ILE A 23 6.08 -15.67 -3.39
CA ILE A 23 4.88 -16.42 -3.02
C ILE A 23 3.91 -16.31 -4.19
N GLY A 24 3.31 -17.43 -4.60
CA GLY A 24 2.32 -17.44 -5.66
C GLY A 24 1.27 -18.52 -5.46
N LYS A 25 0.09 -18.29 -6.01
CA LYS A 25 -0.93 -19.33 -6.11
C LYS A 25 -0.86 -20.04 -7.44
N GLY A 26 -1.33 -21.28 -7.46
CA GLY A 26 -1.34 -22.10 -8.66
C GLY A 26 -2.42 -23.17 -8.69
N LYS A 27 -2.54 -23.77 -9.86
CA LYS A 27 -3.26 -25.00 -10.13
C LYS A 27 -2.46 -25.78 -11.18
N GLY A 28 -2.46 -27.09 -11.12
CA GLY A 28 -1.65 -27.91 -12.05
C GLY A 28 -0.15 -27.64 -11.86
N GLU A 29 0.59 -27.38 -12.94
CA GLU A 29 2.05 -27.20 -12.95
C GLU A 29 2.48 -25.73 -12.83
N ARG A 30 1.57 -24.83 -12.47
CA ARG A 30 1.82 -23.37 -12.42
C ARG A 30 3.06 -22.95 -11.63
N CYS A 31 3.44 -23.69 -10.60
CA CYS A 31 4.65 -23.40 -9.83
C CYS A 31 5.96 -23.67 -10.61
N LEU A 32 5.90 -24.33 -11.75
CA LEU A 32 7.06 -24.59 -12.62
C LEU A 32 7.14 -23.59 -13.77
N ASP A 33 6.03 -23.01 -14.21
CA ASP A 33 5.96 -22.11 -15.39
C ASP A 33 6.95 -20.94 -15.26
N HIS A 34 7.04 -20.35 -14.08
CA HIS A 34 7.89 -19.18 -13.85
C HIS A 34 9.39 -19.44 -13.83
N LEU A 35 9.84 -20.69 -13.79
CA LEU A 35 11.28 -21.01 -13.84
C LEU A 35 11.90 -20.65 -15.18
N TYR A 36 11.09 -20.59 -16.22
CA TYR A 36 11.52 -20.37 -17.61
C TYR A 36 11.00 -19.06 -18.20
N ASP A 37 10.38 -18.19 -17.37
CA ASP A 37 9.97 -16.86 -17.82
C ASP A 37 11.20 -16.05 -18.27
N ASP A 38 11.02 -15.22 -19.31
CA ASP A 38 12.07 -14.37 -19.88
C ASP A 38 11.62 -12.89 -19.86
N ASP A 39 11.27 -12.39 -18.70
CA ASP A 39 10.89 -11.00 -18.48
C ASP A 39 11.83 -10.33 -17.45
N ASP A 40 11.70 -8.99 -17.28
CA ASP A 40 12.47 -8.19 -16.33
C ASP A 40 11.88 -8.19 -14.90
N HIS A 41 10.99 -9.14 -14.59
CA HIS A 41 10.42 -9.22 -13.25
C HIS A 41 11.50 -9.56 -12.22
N PRO A 42 11.54 -8.90 -11.02
CA PRO A 42 12.53 -9.19 -9.98
C PRO A 42 12.63 -10.67 -9.60
N LYS A 43 11.51 -11.39 -9.61
CA LYS A 43 11.45 -12.85 -9.43
C LYS A 43 12.32 -13.58 -10.45
N VAL A 44 12.15 -13.26 -11.74
CA VAL A 44 12.87 -13.92 -12.85
C VAL A 44 14.35 -13.64 -12.76
N LYS A 45 14.72 -12.38 -12.45
CA LYS A 45 16.12 -12.03 -12.23
C LYS A 45 16.74 -12.86 -11.09
N ARG A 46 16.05 -13.00 -9.95
CA ARG A 46 16.56 -13.81 -8.84
C ARG A 46 16.67 -15.30 -9.19
N ILE A 47 15.75 -15.86 -9.96
CA ILE A 47 15.83 -17.22 -10.49
C ILE A 47 17.08 -17.40 -11.37
N ARG A 48 17.32 -16.47 -12.30
CA ARG A 48 18.53 -16.50 -13.16
C ARG A 48 19.82 -16.41 -12.35
N ASP A 49 19.88 -15.56 -11.32
CA ASP A 49 21.06 -15.45 -10.44
C ASP A 49 21.33 -16.76 -9.69
N ILE A 50 20.28 -17.50 -9.31
CA ILE A 50 20.39 -18.82 -8.67
C ILE A 50 20.93 -19.85 -9.68
N PHE A 51 20.40 -19.90 -10.89
CA PHE A 51 20.89 -20.79 -11.96
C PHE A 51 22.34 -20.47 -12.35
N ALA A 52 22.72 -19.19 -12.43
CA ALA A 52 24.08 -18.76 -12.71
C ALA A 52 25.07 -19.21 -11.61
N ALA A 53 24.59 -19.42 -10.39
CA ALA A 53 25.38 -19.99 -9.30
C ALA A 53 25.44 -21.54 -9.33
N GLY A 54 24.90 -22.18 -10.36
CA GLY A 54 24.86 -23.65 -10.48
C GLY A 54 23.86 -24.33 -9.54
N LEU A 55 22.87 -23.58 -9.05
CA LEU A 55 21.84 -24.04 -8.13
C LEU A 55 20.47 -23.93 -8.78
N GLU A 56 19.45 -24.54 -8.17
CA GLU A 56 18.04 -24.41 -8.57
C GLU A 56 17.23 -23.83 -7.42
N PRO A 57 16.24 -22.96 -7.70
CA PRO A 57 15.30 -22.49 -6.67
C PRO A 57 14.58 -23.69 -6.04
N ARG A 58 14.49 -23.73 -4.71
CA ARG A 58 13.69 -24.72 -4.02
C ARG A 58 12.22 -24.30 -4.06
N ILE A 59 11.37 -25.18 -4.57
CA ILE A 59 9.92 -24.95 -4.63
C ILE A 59 9.27 -25.71 -3.48
N GLU A 60 8.52 -24.98 -2.66
CA GLU A 60 7.74 -25.54 -1.56
C GLU A 60 6.26 -25.25 -1.75
N VAL A 61 5.39 -26.17 -1.37
CA VAL A 61 3.95 -25.95 -1.33
C VAL A 61 3.56 -25.63 0.11
N LEU A 62 3.13 -24.37 0.32
CA LEU A 62 2.71 -23.87 1.63
C LEU A 62 1.36 -24.45 2.06
N ALA A 63 0.41 -24.50 1.12
CA ALA A 63 -0.92 -25.03 1.34
C ALA A 63 -1.47 -25.60 0.01
N HIS A 64 -2.26 -26.66 0.07
CA HIS A 64 -2.86 -27.30 -1.09
C HIS A 64 -4.25 -27.87 -0.75
N GLY A 65 -4.95 -28.41 -1.77
CA GLY A 65 -6.25 -29.02 -1.59
C GLY A 65 -7.39 -28.00 -1.51
N MET A 66 -7.13 -26.75 -1.86
CA MET A 66 -8.16 -25.73 -1.89
C MET A 66 -9.10 -25.94 -3.07
N ALA A 67 -10.41 -25.80 -2.82
CA ALA A 67 -11.43 -26.04 -3.82
C ALA A 67 -11.53 -24.90 -4.83
N THR A 68 -11.29 -23.67 -4.41
CA THR A 68 -11.47 -22.46 -5.21
C THR A 68 -10.19 -21.64 -5.33
N SER A 69 -10.15 -20.80 -6.38
CA SER A 69 -9.10 -19.81 -6.56
C SER A 69 -9.12 -18.75 -5.45
N ASP A 70 -10.29 -18.44 -4.91
CA ASP A 70 -10.45 -17.39 -3.89
C ASP A 70 -9.87 -17.83 -2.55
N GLU A 71 -10.03 -19.11 -2.18
CA GLU A 71 -9.35 -19.67 -1.02
C GLU A 71 -7.83 -19.57 -1.15
N ALA A 72 -7.29 -19.87 -2.33
CA ALA A 72 -5.86 -19.76 -2.58
C ALA A 72 -5.38 -18.30 -2.55
N TYR A 73 -6.18 -17.35 -3.02
CA TYR A 73 -5.87 -15.93 -2.90
C TYR A 73 -5.79 -15.45 -1.45
N LEU A 74 -6.69 -15.93 -0.58
CA LEU A 74 -6.66 -15.57 0.84
C LEU A 74 -5.39 -16.09 1.52
N VAL A 75 -5.00 -17.33 1.24
CA VAL A 75 -3.79 -17.92 1.81
C VAL A 75 -2.53 -17.23 1.27
N GLU A 76 -2.46 -16.97 -0.04
CA GLU A 76 -1.36 -16.22 -0.67
C GLU A 76 -1.22 -14.83 -0.03
N ALA A 77 -2.32 -14.08 0.09
CA ALA A 77 -2.33 -12.75 0.68
C ALA A 77 -1.85 -12.77 2.15
N ALA A 78 -2.35 -13.71 2.95
CA ALA A 78 -1.94 -13.85 4.34
C ALA A 78 -0.44 -14.19 4.47
N ALA A 79 0.09 -15.02 3.58
CA ALA A 79 1.50 -15.38 3.57
C ALA A 79 2.39 -14.20 3.15
N ILE A 80 1.98 -13.42 2.13
CA ILE A 80 2.67 -12.20 1.71
C ILE A 80 2.68 -11.18 2.86
N ASP A 81 1.56 -10.97 3.54
CA ASP A 81 1.44 -10.05 4.67
C ASP A 81 2.29 -10.48 5.88
N LEU A 82 2.43 -11.79 6.09
CA LEU A 82 3.24 -12.34 7.19
C LEU A 82 4.73 -12.10 6.97
N ILE A 83 5.23 -12.38 5.75
CA ILE A 83 6.66 -12.22 5.39
C ILE A 83 6.98 -10.73 5.15
N GLY A 84 6.07 -10.02 4.49
CA GLY A 84 6.24 -8.62 4.10
C GLY A 84 6.85 -8.44 2.70
N LEU A 85 6.29 -7.51 1.93
CA LEU A 85 6.72 -7.25 0.53
C LEU A 85 8.19 -6.85 0.38
N LYS A 86 8.80 -6.26 1.41
CA LYS A 86 10.22 -5.85 1.37
C LYS A 86 11.18 -7.03 1.27
N GLU A 87 10.78 -8.18 1.77
CA GLU A 87 11.57 -9.43 1.73
C GLU A 87 11.27 -10.27 0.47
N LEU A 88 10.22 -9.91 -0.27
CA LEU A 88 9.73 -10.68 -1.42
C LEU A 88 9.99 -9.94 -2.74
N THR A 89 9.99 -10.69 -3.83
CA THR A 89 9.99 -10.17 -5.20
C THR A 89 8.57 -9.96 -5.76
N ASN A 90 7.54 -10.20 -4.96
CA ASN A 90 6.16 -9.87 -5.29
C ASN A 90 6.03 -8.34 -5.46
N LYS A 91 5.38 -7.90 -6.56
CA LYS A 91 5.22 -6.46 -6.87
C LYS A 91 4.06 -5.82 -6.12
N VAL A 92 3.08 -6.60 -5.72
CA VAL A 92 1.84 -6.13 -5.09
C VAL A 92 1.54 -6.91 -3.83
N VAL A 93 0.83 -6.28 -2.91
CA VAL A 93 0.20 -6.96 -1.76
C VAL A 93 -0.78 -8.02 -2.26
N GLY A 94 -1.04 -9.03 -1.45
CA GLY A 94 -2.00 -10.06 -1.78
C GLY A 94 -3.41 -9.51 -2.05
N HIS A 95 -4.21 -10.27 -2.78
CA HIS A 95 -5.58 -9.88 -3.14
C HIS A 95 -6.41 -9.55 -1.89
N ASN A 96 -7.06 -8.38 -1.87
CA ASN A 96 -7.83 -7.87 -0.72
C ASN A 96 -7.05 -7.75 0.61
N SER A 97 -5.72 -7.80 0.60
CA SER A 97 -4.89 -7.67 1.80
C SER A 97 -5.14 -6.35 2.55
N LEU A 98 -5.43 -5.25 1.85
CA LEU A 98 -5.76 -3.98 2.48
C LEU A 98 -7.03 -4.04 3.33
N LEU A 99 -8.02 -4.83 2.91
CA LEU A 99 -9.29 -5.00 3.63
C LEU A 99 -9.19 -6.09 4.70
N TYR A 100 -8.73 -7.26 4.31
CA TYR A 100 -8.80 -8.48 5.12
C TYR A 100 -7.42 -9.00 5.58
N GLY A 101 -6.34 -8.34 5.21
CA GLY A 101 -4.98 -8.72 5.56
C GLY A 101 -4.64 -8.45 7.03
N ARG A 102 -3.39 -8.66 7.36
CA ARG A 102 -2.86 -8.53 8.71
C ARG A 102 -3.07 -7.13 9.28
N LYS A 103 -3.78 -7.03 10.41
CA LYS A 103 -4.03 -5.82 11.18
C LYS A 103 -3.88 -6.11 12.67
N SER A 104 -3.52 -5.11 13.45
CA SER A 104 -3.63 -5.19 14.91
C SER A 104 -5.10 -5.20 15.35
N LEU A 105 -5.37 -5.67 16.57
CA LEU A 105 -6.73 -5.61 17.11
C LEU A 105 -7.26 -4.18 17.15
N LYS A 106 -6.43 -3.22 17.52
CA LYS A 106 -6.81 -1.79 17.52
C LYS A 106 -7.21 -1.30 16.12
N GLU A 107 -6.48 -1.69 15.08
CA GLU A 107 -6.85 -1.34 13.70
C GLU A 107 -8.16 -1.98 13.26
N LEU A 108 -8.45 -3.21 13.71
CA LEU A 108 -9.72 -3.88 13.45
C LEU A 108 -10.89 -3.21 14.19
N GLU A 109 -10.69 -2.79 15.44
CA GLU A 109 -11.70 -2.01 16.18
C GLU A 109 -12.05 -0.72 15.46
N VAL A 110 -11.03 0.02 15.02
CA VAL A 110 -11.20 1.25 14.21
C VAL A 110 -11.87 0.96 12.87
N PHE A 111 -11.52 -0.14 12.23
CA PHE A 111 -12.07 -0.50 10.92
C PHE A 111 -13.56 -0.87 10.99
N TYR A 112 -13.98 -1.65 12.00
CA TYR A 112 -15.34 -2.14 12.12
C TYR A 112 -16.29 -1.22 12.91
N ALA A 113 -15.76 -0.40 13.83
CA ALA A 113 -16.55 0.50 14.65
C ALA A 113 -15.90 1.90 14.78
N PRO A 114 -15.64 2.60 13.67
CA PRO A 114 -14.95 3.88 13.71
C PRO A 114 -15.81 4.97 14.36
N MET A 115 -15.23 5.75 15.25
CA MET A 115 -15.85 6.99 15.71
C MET A 115 -15.72 8.07 14.64
N ASN A 116 -16.79 8.83 14.40
CA ASN A 116 -16.74 9.96 13.46
C ASN A 116 -15.86 11.10 14.02
N ALA A 117 -15.08 11.71 13.13
CA ALA A 117 -14.35 12.92 13.45
C ALA A 117 -15.28 14.14 13.40
N ASP A 118 -15.26 14.96 14.44
CA ASP A 118 -15.78 16.33 14.40
C ASP A 118 -14.65 17.26 13.96
N ILE A 119 -14.85 17.99 12.84
CA ILE A 119 -13.80 18.79 12.19
C ILE A 119 -14.22 20.26 12.16
N PRO A 120 -13.97 21.03 13.23
CA PRO A 120 -14.24 22.46 13.24
C PRO A 120 -13.17 23.28 12.50
N ASP A 121 -11.93 22.78 12.40
CA ASP A 121 -10.83 23.47 11.75
C ASP A 121 -10.94 23.44 10.21
N PRO A 122 -10.37 24.43 9.50
CA PRO A 122 -10.17 24.38 8.06
C PRO A 122 -9.17 23.28 7.69
N VAL A 123 -9.58 22.27 6.91
CA VAL A 123 -8.69 21.15 6.56
C VAL A 123 -8.84 20.73 5.11
N VAL A 124 -7.78 20.13 4.56
CA VAL A 124 -7.82 19.35 3.33
C VAL A 124 -7.78 17.87 3.70
N LEU A 125 -8.80 17.13 3.29
CA LEU A 125 -8.86 15.68 3.37
C LEU A 125 -8.23 15.10 2.11
N ILE A 126 -7.27 14.18 2.22
CA ILE A 126 -6.60 13.54 1.09
C ILE A 126 -6.71 12.02 1.23
N ARG A 127 -7.46 11.40 0.33
CA ARG A 127 -7.55 9.93 0.24
C ARG A 127 -6.30 9.39 -0.47
N ILE A 128 -5.52 8.61 0.24
CA ILE A 128 -4.29 7.98 -0.24
C ILE A 128 -4.47 6.48 -0.54
N SER A 129 -5.71 6.05 -0.83
CA SER A 129 -6.09 4.63 -0.93
C SER A 129 -5.27 3.83 -1.95
N GLU A 130 -4.89 4.44 -3.07
CA GLU A 130 -4.07 3.78 -4.10
C GLU A 130 -2.57 3.70 -3.73
N LEU A 131 -2.12 4.55 -2.84
CA LEU A 131 -0.71 4.71 -2.48
C LEU A 131 -0.38 4.12 -1.10
N TYR A 132 -1.38 3.99 -0.24
CA TYR A 132 -1.20 3.49 1.12
C TYR A 132 -0.83 2.01 1.13
N ARG A 133 0.13 1.66 1.98
CA ARG A 133 0.54 0.30 2.28
C ARG A 133 0.74 0.14 3.78
N ASN A 134 0.39 -1.02 4.31
CA ASN A 134 0.70 -1.33 5.70
C ASN A 134 2.22 -1.31 5.94
N GLY A 135 2.62 -0.77 7.08
CA GLY A 135 4.03 -0.68 7.45
C GLY A 135 4.84 0.41 6.73
N MET A 136 4.18 1.40 6.11
CA MET A 136 4.85 2.60 5.61
C MET A 136 5.60 3.30 6.74
N THR A 137 6.80 3.78 6.44
CA THR A 137 7.51 4.70 7.31
C THR A 137 6.81 6.05 7.37
N ALA A 138 7.10 6.88 8.37
CA ALA A 138 6.56 8.23 8.47
C ALA A 138 6.87 9.07 7.22
N GLN A 139 8.06 8.90 6.63
CA GLN A 139 8.46 9.59 5.40
C GLN A 139 7.64 9.13 4.20
N GLU A 140 7.44 7.82 4.02
CA GLU A 140 6.59 7.28 2.95
C GLU A 140 5.16 7.80 3.07
N LEU A 141 4.57 7.79 4.28
CA LEU A 141 3.22 8.28 4.52
C LEU A 141 3.11 9.78 4.26
N TYR A 142 4.10 10.56 4.66
CA TYR A 142 4.17 11.98 4.37
C TYR A 142 4.21 12.24 2.87
N GLU A 143 5.09 11.57 2.13
CA GLU A 143 5.28 11.81 0.71
C GLU A 143 4.07 11.39 -0.15
N VAL A 144 3.37 10.30 0.19
CA VAL A 144 2.13 9.94 -0.51
C VAL A 144 0.97 10.88 -0.17
N THR A 145 1.07 11.63 0.93
CA THR A 145 0.04 12.61 1.33
C THR A 145 0.32 14.00 0.79
N ARG A 146 1.61 14.44 0.81
CA ARG A 146 1.97 15.85 0.49
C ARG A 146 1.64 16.28 -0.94
N GLY A 147 1.63 15.39 -1.90
CA GLY A 147 1.38 15.72 -3.31
C GLY A 147 1.38 14.44 -4.18
N VAL A 148 1.21 14.51 -5.39
CA VAL A 148 0.98 15.60 -6.35
C VAL A 148 -0.53 15.68 -6.65
N TRP A 149 -1.20 16.70 -6.19
CA TRP A 149 -2.66 16.75 -6.20
C TRP A 149 -3.21 17.84 -7.13
N ILE A 150 -4.35 17.57 -7.76
CA ILE A 150 -5.12 18.57 -8.49
C ILE A 150 -6.01 19.31 -7.46
N LEU A 151 -5.53 20.45 -6.98
CA LEU A 151 -6.19 21.28 -5.99
C LEU A 151 -6.06 22.76 -6.37
N GLY A 152 -7.01 23.59 -5.96
CA GLY A 152 -6.89 25.06 -6.08
C GLY A 152 -5.91 25.59 -5.02
N LEU A 153 -4.81 26.19 -5.45
CA LEU A 153 -3.73 26.63 -4.58
C LEU A 153 -4.21 27.66 -3.51
N ASP A 154 -5.00 28.64 -3.93
CA ASP A 154 -5.50 29.67 -3.00
C ASP A 154 -6.41 29.09 -1.92
N ARG A 155 -7.24 28.13 -2.31
CA ARG A 155 -8.12 27.45 -1.36
C ARG A 155 -7.34 26.52 -0.43
N ALA A 156 -6.33 25.83 -0.95
CA ALA A 156 -5.46 24.97 -0.16
C ALA A 156 -4.68 25.74 0.91
N ARG A 157 -4.26 26.98 0.61
CA ARG A 157 -3.61 27.87 1.56
C ARG A 157 -4.47 28.25 2.77
N GLY A 158 -5.80 28.16 2.63
CA GLY A 158 -6.73 28.37 3.74
C GLY A 158 -6.79 27.21 4.74
N ALA A 159 -6.25 26.04 4.38
CA ALA A 159 -6.27 24.88 5.25
C ALA A 159 -5.22 24.99 6.37
N LYS A 160 -5.66 24.78 7.60
CA LYS A 160 -4.81 24.71 8.78
C LYS A 160 -4.14 23.34 8.92
N TYR A 161 -4.85 22.28 8.50
CA TYR A 161 -4.35 20.91 8.55
C TYR A 161 -4.63 20.15 7.26
N VAL A 162 -3.85 19.09 7.03
CA VAL A 162 -4.04 18.11 5.97
C VAL A 162 -4.16 16.73 6.60
N PHE A 163 -5.20 15.99 6.25
CA PHE A 163 -5.44 14.66 6.78
C PHE A 163 -5.14 13.60 5.72
N ALA A 164 -4.24 12.68 6.03
CA ALA A 164 -4.03 11.45 5.27
C ALA A 164 -5.15 10.45 5.56
N ILE A 165 -5.91 10.05 4.56
CA ILE A 165 -7.10 9.21 4.75
C ILE A 165 -6.94 7.90 3.97
N PHE A 166 -7.09 6.79 4.68
CA PHE A 166 -7.19 5.46 4.09
C PHE A 166 -8.46 4.77 4.59
N GLU A 167 -9.27 4.21 3.67
CA GLU A 167 -10.56 3.56 3.96
C GLU A 167 -11.49 4.40 4.86
N GLY A 168 -11.52 5.72 4.60
CA GLY A 168 -12.34 6.65 5.37
C GLY A 168 -11.82 6.98 6.77
N ILE A 169 -10.68 6.44 7.18
CA ILE A 169 -10.06 6.63 8.49
C ILE A 169 -8.84 7.55 8.36
N VAL A 170 -8.70 8.48 9.29
CA VAL A 170 -7.54 9.38 9.38
C VAL A 170 -6.33 8.58 9.87
N LYS A 171 -5.28 8.51 9.05
CA LYS A 171 -4.02 7.82 9.36
C LYS A 171 -2.95 8.74 9.91
N GLU A 172 -2.93 10.00 9.46
CA GLU A 172 -2.02 11.01 9.96
C GLU A 172 -2.59 12.41 9.73
N VAL A 173 -2.13 13.37 10.54
CA VAL A 173 -2.49 14.79 10.45
C VAL A 173 -1.22 15.61 10.28
N TYR A 174 -1.19 16.44 9.24
CA TYR A 174 -0.08 17.33 8.95
C TYR A 174 -0.48 18.79 9.13
N GLU A 175 0.48 19.62 9.51
CA GLU A 175 0.41 21.08 9.53
C GLU A 175 1.19 21.61 8.31
N PRO A 176 0.50 22.10 7.25
CA PRO A 176 1.16 22.64 6.08
C PRO A 176 1.79 24.00 6.41
N GLU A 177 3.06 24.17 6.07
CA GLU A 177 3.78 25.44 6.21
C GLU A 177 3.78 26.22 4.90
N LEU A 178 3.75 25.50 3.77
CA LEU A 178 3.76 26.08 2.43
C LEU A 178 2.97 25.20 1.47
N TRP A 179 2.14 25.80 0.63
CA TRP A 179 1.57 25.20 -0.56
C TRP A 179 2.22 25.79 -1.80
N GLN A 180 2.66 24.93 -2.71
CA GLN A 180 3.40 25.31 -3.92
C GLN A 180 3.10 24.37 -5.09
N ASP A 181 3.58 24.71 -6.28
CA ASP A 181 3.60 23.80 -7.40
C ASP A 181 4.43 22.54 -7.06
N ALA A 182 3.96 21.39 -7.49
CA ALA A 182 4.59 20.12 -7.12
C ALA A 182 6.02 20.01 -7.66
N ARG A 183 6.97 19.73 -6.78
CA ARG A 183 8.41 19.56 -7.08
C ARG A 183 8.82 18.12 -6.95
N VAL A 184 8.51 17.34 -7.99
CA VAL A 184 8.73 15.88 -8.01
C VAL A 184 10.16 15.46 -7.64
N ALA A 185 11.17 16.24 -8.00
CA ALA A 185 12.56 15.97 -7.65
C ALA A 185 12.86 16.00 -6.12
N GLY A 186 11.95 16.55 -5.31
CA GLY A 186 12.08 16.62 -3.86
C GLY A 186 11.52 15.41 -3.09
N TYR A 187 11.13 14.34 -3.79
CA TYR A 187 10.61 13.12 -3.17
C TYR A 187 11.70 12.07 -3.00
N GLU A 188 11.85 11.53 -1.81
CA GLU A 188 12.88 10.52 -1.50
C GLU A 188 12.39 9.09 -1.72
N THR A 189 11.12 8.84 -1.40
CA THR A 189 10.51 7.50 -1.43
C THR A 189 9.65 7.25 -2.67
N ARG A 190 9.15 8.29 -3.33
CA ARG A 190 8.30 8.24 -4.52
C ARG A 190 9.13 8.21 -5.82
N LYS A 191 9.83 7.09 -6.04
CA LYS A 191 10.66 6.88 -7.25
C LYS A 191 9.83 6.62 -8.51
N ASP A 192 8.54 6.44 -8.36
CA ASP A 192 7.55 6.28 -9.42
C ASP A 192 7.19 7.60 -10.13
N LEU A 193 7.45 8.74 -9.50
CA LEU A 193 7.09 10.05 -10.05
C LEU A 193 8.09 10.54 -11.11
N THR A 194 7.52 11.09 -12.18
CA THR A 194 8.26 11.78 -13.23
C THR A 194 7.99 13.30 -13.21
N PRO A 195 8.81 14.15 -13.82
CA PRO A 195 8.54 15.59 -13.90
C PRO A 195 7.17 15.94 -14.50
N GLU A 196 6.66 15.09 -15.39
CA GLU A 196 5.34 15.28 -16.01
C GLU A 196 4.19 15.15 -14.98
N ASP A 197 4.36 14.29 -13.97
CA ASP A 197 3.36 14.09 -12.92
C ASP A 197 3.15 15.34 -12.05
N GLY A 198 4.14 16.22 -11.99
CA GLY A 198 4.05 17.50 -11.27
C GLY A 198 3.34 18.63 -12.01
N LYS A 199 3.16 18.51 -13.33
CA LYS A 199 2.60 19.60 -14.15
C LYS A 199 1.15 19.92 -13.79
N GLY A 200 0.89 21.20 -13.44
CA GLY A 200 -0.44 21.67 -13.06
C GLY A 200 -0.98 21.06 -11.76
N ARG A 201 -0.12 20.49 -10.95
CA ARG A 201 -0.43 19.90 -9.65
C ARG A 201 0.29 20.64 -8.55
N ILE A 202 -0.25 20.56 -7.34
CA ILE A 202 0.33 21.19 -6.16
C ILE A 202 0.68 20.16 -5.09
N GLU A 203 1.55 20.59 -4.20
CA GLU A 203 1.96 19.88 -3.01
C GLU A 203 2.02 20.81 -1.81
N PHE A 204 1.99 20.26 -0.61
CA PHE A 204 2.36 21.01 0.58
C PHE A 204 3.74 20.60 1.09
N VAL A 205 4.43 21.55 1.70
CA VAL A 205 5.58 21.31 2.56
C VAL A 205 5.13 21.61 3.97
N GLY A 206 5.43 20.74 4.93
CA GLY A 206 4.96 20.88 6.29
C GLY A 206 5.50 19.77 7.18
N LYS A 207 4.93 19.67 8.36
CA LYS A 207 5.33 18.71 9.39
C LYS A 207 4.12 17.98 9.95
N VAL A 208 4.38 16.92 10.69
CA VAL A 208 3.35 16.24 11.49
C VAL A 208 2.76 17.23 12.48
N ALA A 209 1.44 17.29 12.58
CA ALA A 209 0.76 18.18 13.51
C ALA A 209 1.08 17.83 14.98
N PRO A 210 0.96 18.78 15.92
CA PRO A 210 1.17 18.51 17.34
C PRO A 210 0.28 17.38 17.86
N GLU A 211 0.77 16.62 18.82
CA GLU A 211 0.05 15.45 19.37
C GLU A 211 -1.36 15.79 19.88
N ALA A 212 -1.54 16.97 20.46
CA ALA A 212 -2.84 17.46 20.90
C ALA A 212 -3.89 17.60 19.77
N ILE A 213 -3.42 17.76 18.52
CA ILE A 213 -4.27 17.79 17.32
C ILE A 213 -4.42 16.38 16.74
N ARG A 214 -3.33 15.64 16.63
CA ARG A 214 -3.33 14.27 16.12
C ARG A 214 -4.29 13.37 16.90
N SER A 215 -4.23 13.42 18.22
CA SER A 215 -5.09 12.62 19.11
C SER A 215 -6.59 12.90 18.97
N LYS A 216 -6.97 14.07 18.42
CA LYS A 216 -8.38 14.37 18.11
C LYS A 216 -8.89 13.65 16.88
N TYR A 217 -8.01 13.33 15.91
CA TYR A 217 -8.41 12.94 14.56
C TYR A 217 -7.91 11.58 14.13
N ILE A 218 -6.71 11.16 14.57
CA ILE A 218 -6.17 9.85 14.19
C ILE A 218 -7.12 8.72 14.63
N ASP A 219 -7.24 7.72 13.77
CA ASP A 219 -8.12 6.57 13.94
C ASP A 219 -9.63 6.91 13.93
N LYS A 220 -10.03 8.15 13.62
CA LYS A 220 -11.44 8.52 13.44
C LYS A 220 -11.88 8.49 12.00
N SER A 221 -13.17 8.25 11.80
CA SER A 221 -13.80 8.21 10.49
C SER A 221 -14.12 9.62 9.98
N VAL A 222 -13.80 9.85 8.72
CA VAL A 222 -14.24 10.99 7.92
C VAL A 222 -15.03 10.55 6.70
N ALA A 223 -15.48 9.30 6.68
CA ALA A 223 -16.22 8.72 5.55
C ALA A 223 -17.46 9.55 5.18
N ASN A 224 -18.19 10.05 6.17
CA ASN A 224 -19.38 10.90 5.98
C ASN A 224 -19.08 12.23 5.28
N ASN A 225 -17.81 12.64 5.23
CA ASN A 225 -17.41 13.84 4.51
C ASN A 225 -17.29 13.62 2.99
N PHE A 226 -17.26 12.38 2.52
CA PHE A 226 -17.23 12.07 1.08
C PHE A 226 -18.59 11.58 0.59
N ALA A 227 -19.02 12.05 -0.58
CA ALA A 227 -20.20 11.51 -1.21
C ALA A 227 -19.91 10.07 -1.69
N PHE A 228 -20.94 9.23 -1.70
CA PHE A 228 -20.85 7.89 -2.27
C PHE A 228 -20.39 7.97 -3.74
N GLY A 229 -19.38 7.19 -4.11
CA GLY A 229 -18.84 7.17 -5.48
C GLY A 229 -17.98 8.40 -5.85
N ALA A 230 -17.67 9.30 -4.91
CA ALA A 230 -16.80 10.44 -5.18
C ALA A 230 -15.41 9.98 -5.65
N GLN A 231 -15.04 10.34 -6.88
CA GLN A 231 -13.73 9.95 -7.46
C GLN A 231 -12.61 10.89 -7.06
N ASN A 232 -12.91 12.17 -6.78
CA ASN A 232 -11.87 13.12 -6.35
C ASN A 232 -11.25 12.67 -5.01
N PRO A 233 -9.94 12.41 -4.95
CA PRO A 233 -9.28 11.99 -3.72
C PRO A 233 -9.19 13.11 -2.67
N CYS A 234 -9.33 14.37 -3.07
CA CYS A 234 -9.17 15.52 -2.19
C CYS A 234 -10.50 16.21 -1.90
N LYS A 235 -10.68 16.65 -0.66
CA LYS A 235 -11.84 17.44 -0.24
C LYS A 235 -11.45 18.53 0.76
N TYR A 236 -12.00 19.71 0.57
CA TYR A 236 -11.89 20.81 1.50
C TYR A 236 -13.02 20.77 2.53
N ILE A 237 -12.70 21.03 3.78
CA ILE A 237 -13.65 21.20 4.88
C ILE A 237 -13.35 22.56 5.52
N ASN A 238 -14.35 23.40 5.64
CA ASN A 238 -14.28 24.73 6.29
C ASN A 238 -13.22 25.70 5.69
N CYS A 239 -12.74 25.47 4.44
CA CYS A 239 -11.82 26.37 3.71
C CYS A 239 -12.34 26.72 2.31
#